data_b5763fdca62122d2c7dce41e25b69d41
#
_entry.id   b5763fdca62122d2c7dce41e25b69d41
#
_cell.length_a   1.000
_cell.length_b   1.000
_cell.length_c   1.000
_cell.angle_alpha   90.00
_cell.angle_beta   90.00
_cell.angle_gamma   90.00
#
_symmetry.space_group_name_H-M   'P 1'
#
loop_
_entity.id
_entity.type
_entity.pdbx_description
1 polymer ?
#
loop_
_entity_poly.entity_id
_entity_poly.type
_entity_poly.pdbx_seq_one_letter_code
_entity_poly.pdbx_strand_id
1 'polypeptide(L)'
;MSTVTITDLARENVRNLTPYQSARRLGGNGDVWLNANEYPTAVEFQLTQQTLNRYPECQPKAVIENYAQYAGVKPEQVLVSRGADEGIELLIRAFCEPGKDAILYCPPTYGMYSVSAETIGVECRTVPTLDNWQLDLQGISDKLDGVKVVYVCSPNNPTGQLINPQDFRTLLELTRGKAIVVADEAYIEFCPQASLAGWLAEYPHLAILRTLSKAFALAGLRCGFTLANEEVINLLMKVIAPYPLSTPVADIAAQALSPQGIVAMRERVAQIIAEREYLIAALKESPCVEQVFDSETNYILARFKASSAVFKSLWDQGIILRDQNKQPSLSGCLRITVGTREESQRVIDALRAEQV
;
A
#
# COMPACT_ATOMS: atom_id res chain seq x y z
N MET A 1 31.86 -35.63 -9.37
CA MET A 1 31.69 -34.46 -8.53
C MET A 1 30.71 -33.53 -9.26
N SER A 2 29.53 -33.27 -8.71
CA SER A 2 28.60 -32.33 -9.32
C SER A 2 29.25 -30.95 -9.27
N THR A 3 29.32 -30.28 -10.41
CA THR A 3 29.85 -28.91 -10.49
C THR A 3 28.90 -27.98 -9.72
N VAL A 4 29.39 -27.35 -8.65
CA VAL A 4 28.63 -26.32 -7.90
C VAL A 4 28.32 -25.17 -8.84
N THR A 5 27.04 -24.84 -8.98
CA THR A 5 26.58 -23.74 -9.82
C THR A 5 26.53 -22.44 -9.02
N ILE A 6 26.43 -21.29 -9.70
CA ILE A 6 26.23 -19.98 -9.02
C ILE A 6 24.95 -19.99 -8.19
N THR A 7 23.88 -20.65 -8.69
CA THR A 7 22.61 -20.78 -7.96
C THR A 7 22.78 -21.52 -6.62
N ASP A 8 23.70 -22.50 -6.54
CA ASP A 8 23.96 -23.23 -5.30
C ASP A 8 24.62 -22.38 -4.20
N LEU A 9 25.24 -21.25 -4.60
CA LEU A 9 25.82 -20.29 -3.66
C LEU A 9 24.79 -19.33 -3.04
N ALA A 10 23.60 -19.24 -3.64
CA ALA A 10 22.55 -18.40 -3.11
C ALA A 10 21.92 -19.00 -1.84
N ARG A 11 21.40 -18.14 -0.96
CA ARG A 11 20.64 -18.55 0.23
C ARG A 11 19.46 -19.44 -0.20
N GLU A 12 19.17 -20.49 0.55
CA GLU A 12 18.10 -21.43 0.25
C GLU A 12 16.73 -20.74 0.11
N ASN A 13 16.40 -19.84 1.04
CA ASN A 13 15.15 -19.07 0.96
C ASN A 13 15.07 -18.22 -0.32
N VAL A 14 16.20 -17.65 -0.78
CA VAL A 14 16.24 -16.84 -2.02
C VAL A 14 16.04 -17.71 -3.26
N ARG A 15 16.63 -18.93 -3.29
CA ARG A 15 16.42 -19.89 -4.39
C ARG A 15 14.95 -20.28 -4.55
N ASN A 16 14.22 -20.33 -3.45
CA ASN A 16 12.82 -20.75 -3.41
C ASN A 16 11.83 -19.58 -3.61
N LEU A 17 12.31 -18.32 -3.68
CA LEU A 17 11.44 -17.16 -3.88
C LEU A 17 10.82 -17.13 -5.27
N THR A 18 9.56 -16.75 -5.33
CA THR A 18 8.91 -16.31 -6.56
C THR A 18 8.94 -14.78 -6.62
N PRO A 19 9.48 -14.19 -7.70
CA PRO A 19 9.49 -12.74 -7.84
C PRO A 19 8.08 -12.15 -7.74
N TYR A 20 7.96 -11.03 -7.00
CA TYR A 20 6.69 -10.33 -6.87
C TYR A 20 6.14 -9.92 -8.25
N GLN A 21 4.89 -10.28 -8.52
CA GLN A 21 4.19 -9.94 -9.75
C GLN A 21 3.57 -8.54 -9.62
N SER A 22 4.40 -7.50 -9.84
CA SER A 22 3.90 -6.13 -9.87
C SER A 22 2.95 -5.90 -11.04
N ALA A 23 2.14 -4.84 -10.96
CA ALA A 23 1.24 -4.45 -12.03
C ALA A 23 1.96 -4.28 -13.38
N ARG A 24 3.16 -3.70 -13.36
CA ARG A 24 3.99 -3.51 -14.58
C ARG A 24 4.60 -4.82 -15.11
N ARG A 25 4.97 -5.77 -14.25
CA ARG A 25 5.50 -7.07 -14.67
C ARG A 25 4.46 -7.95 -15.37
N LEU A 26 3.18 -7.78 -15.06
CA LEU A 26 2.11 -8.47 -15.76
C LEU A 26 2.01 -8.02 -17.23
N GLY A 27 2.62 -6.88 -17.55
CA GLY A 27 2.65 -6.36 -18.91
C GLY A 27 1.29 -5.84 -19.37
N GLY A 28 1.09 -5.91 -20.67
CA GLY A 28 -0.10 -5.44 -21.38
C GLY A 28 0.29 -4.37 -22.41
N ASN A 29 -0.44 -4.33 -23.50
CA ASN A 29 -0.29 -3.32 -24.56
C ASN A 29 -1.46 -2.32 -24.51
N GLY A 30 -1.97 -2.05 -23.30
CA GLY A 30 -3.09 -1.16 -23.10
C GLY A 30 -2.71 0.32 -23.09
N ASP A 31 -3.71 1.13 -23.25
CA ASP A 31 -3.65 2.59 -23.12
C ASP A 31 -4.46 3.10 -21.91
N VAL A 32 -5.26 2.24 -21.29
CA VAL A 32 -6.02 2.52 -20.05
C VAL A 32 -5.48 1.64 -18.91
N TRP A 33 -4.72 2.24 -18.00
CA TRP A 33 -4.02 1.53 -16.93
C TRP A 33 -4.72 1.72 -15.59
N LEU A 34 -5.58 0.76 -15.22
CA LEU A 34 -6.39 0.79 -14.00
C LEU A 34 -6.05 -0.35 -13.04
N ASN A 35 -4.78 -0.74 -12.97
CA ASN A 35 -4.31 -1.93 -12.25
C ASN A 35 -3.36 -1.68 -11.07
N ALA A 36 -2.89 -0.44 -10.88
CA ALA A 36 -1.85 -0.13 -9.90
C ALA A 36 -2.24 0.96 -8.88
N ASN A 37 -3.49 1.39 -8.89
CA ASN A 37 -4.00 2.45 -8.00
C ASN A 37 -3.22 3.76 -8.12
N GLU A 38 -2.75 4.06 -9.33
CA GLU A 38 -2.05 5.29 -9.68
C GLU A 38 -3.06 6.42 -9.90
N TYR A 39 -2.65 7.66 -9.68
CA TYR A 39 -3.41 8.81 -10.13
C TYR A 39 -3.35 8.88 -11.67
N PRO A 40 -4.47 9.15 -12.35
CA PRO A 40 -4.54 8.93 -13.80
C PRO A 40 -3.75 9.94 -14.65
N THR A 41 -3.42 11.11 -14.12
CA THR A 41 -2.69 12.16 -14.84
C THR A 41 -1.42 12.58 -14.12
N ALA A 42 -0.43 13.01 -14.88
CA ALA A 42 0.83 13.49 -14.32
C ALA A 42 0.67 14.86 -13.65
N VAL A 43 1.42 15.08 -12.58
CA VAL A 43 1.64 16.39 -11.98
C VAL A 43 3.05 16.82 -12.32
N GLU A 44 3.19 18.03 -12.86
CA GLU A 44 4.49 18.56 -13.27
C GLU A 44 5.19 19.26 -12.11
N PHE A 45 6.49 19.02 -11.99
CA PHE A 45 7.37 19.68 -11.05
C PHE A 45 8.64 20.16 -11.75
N GLN A 46 9.22 21.23 -11.24
CA GLN A 46 10.52 21.72 -11.69
C GLN A 46 11.55 21.49 -10.59
N LEU A 47 12.73 21.01 -10.97
CA LEU A 47 13.81 20.86 -10.01
C LEU A 47 14.38 22.23 -9.62
N THR A 48 14.40 22.51 -8.33
CA THR A 48 15.00 23.70 -7.73
C THR A 48 16.40 23.43 -7.18
N GLN A 49 16.74 22.14 -6.99
CA GLN A 49 18.03 21.65 -6.49
C GLN A 49 18.73 20.86 -7.59
N GLN A 50 19.86 21.35 -8.06
CA GLN A 50 20.61 20.73 -9.18
C GLN A 50 22.03 20.28 -8.78
N THR A 51 22.39 20.37 -7.51
CA THR A 51 23.71 19.96 -7.00
C THR A 51 23.76 18.44 -6.81
N LEU A 52 23.90 17.70 -7.91
CA LEU A 52 23.83 16.23 -7.92
C LEU A 52 25.19 15.54 -7.70
N ASN A 53 26.28 16.29 -7.61
CA ASN A 53 27.61 15.76 -7.34
C ASN A 53 27.91 15.56 -5.84
N ARG A 54 26.95 15.85 -4.96
CA ARG A 54 27.07 15.67 -3.52
C ARG A 54 25.97 14.74 -3.01
N TYR A 55 26.29 13.95 -1.98
CA TYR A 55 25.30 13.15 -1.31
C TYR A 55 24.25 14.03 -0.61
N PRO A 56 22.98 13.64 -0.64
CA PRO A 56 21.92 14.34 0.09
C PRO A 56 21.95 14.01 1.58
N GLU A 57 21.09 14.69 2.35
CA GLU A 57 20.82 14.31 3.73
C GLU A 57 20.12 12.94 3.79
N CYS A 58 20.41 12.12 4.80
CA CYS A 58 19.73 10.84 5.02
C CYS A 58 18.23 11.02 5.21
N GLN A 59 17.85 12.01 6.02
CA GLN A 59 16.46 12.41 6.26
C GLN A 59 16.34 13.90 5.95
N PRO A 60 15.93 14.27 4.71
CA PRO A 60 15.88 15.65 4.27
C PRO A 60 14.97 16.50 5.16
N LYS A 61 15.54 17.52 5.79
CA LYS A 61 14.86 18.31 6.81
C LYS A 61 13.54 18.90 6.34
N ALA A 62 13.52 19.52 5.16
CA ALA A 62 12.32 20.14 4.61
C ALA A 62 11.20 19.10 4.38
N VAL A 63 11.53 17.90 3.91
CA VAL A 63 10.57 16.81 3.70
C VAL A 63 9.99 16.34 5.03
N ILE A 64 10.84 16.11 6.03
CA ILE A 64 10.43 15.66 7.37
C ILE A 64 9.54 16.71 8.05
N GLU A 65 9.94 17.97 8.06
CA GLU A 65 9.17 19.04 8.70
C GLU A 65 7.82 19.26 8.03
N ASN A 66 7.79 19.29 6.70
CA ASN A 66 6.54 19.48 5.95
C ASN A 66 5.58 18.30 6.15
N TYR A 67 6.11 17.06 6.15
CA TYR A 67 5.26 15.89 6.38
C TYR A 67 4.76 15.82 7.81
N ALA A 68 5.60 16.11 8.80
CA ALA A 68 5.20 16.17 10.21
C ALA A 68 4.04 17.17 10.43
N GLN A 69 4.16 18.36 9.84
CA GLN A 69 3.10 19.37 9.90
C GLN A 69 1.80 18.86 9.23
N TYR A 70 1.91 18.25 8.04
CA TYR A 70 0.77 17.69 7.34
C TYR A 70 0.08 16.58 8.13
N ALA A 71 0.85 15.65 8.68
CA ALA A 71 0.33 14.51 9.43
C ALA A 71 -0.08 14.83 10.88
N GLY A 72 0.24 16.03 11.39
CA GLY A 72 -0.06 16.42 12.77
C GLY A 72 0.77 15.70 13.81
N VAL A 73 2.01 15.36 13.48
CA VAL A 73 2.97 14.69 14.39
C VAL A 73 4.25 15.53 14.53
N LYS A 74 5.14 15.10 15.42
CA LYS A 74 6.43 15.76 15.60
C LYS A 74 7.44 15.30 14.54
N PRO A 75 8.42 16.14 14.14
CA PRO A 75 9.48 15.72 13.21
C PRO A 75 10.22 14.44 13.63
N GLU A 76 10.44 14.25 14.93
CA GLU A 76 11.12 13.07 15.50
C GLU A 76 10.29 11.77 15.33
N GLN A 77 9.02 11.90 15.01
CA GLN A 77 8.09 10.81 14.77
C GLN A 77 7.97 10.42 13.28
N VAL A 78 8.78 11.01 12.40
CA VAL A 78 8.71 10.82 10.95
C VAL A 78 10.02 10.25 10.42
N LEU A 79 9.93 9.16 9.65
CA LEU A 79 11.01 8.64 8.83
C LEU A 79 10.57 8.68 7.37
N VAL A 80 11.40 9.22 6.47
CA VAL A 80 11.19 9.12 5.03
C VAL A 80 11.99 7.97 4.43
N SER A 81 11.42 7.29 3.46
CA SER A 81 12.01 6.12 2.81
C SER A 81 11.62 6.03 1.32
N ARG A 82 12.22 5.08 0.59
CA ARG A 82 11.94 4.82 -0.84
C ARG A 82 10.58 4.14 -1.01
N GLY A 83 9.51 4.91 -0.77
CA GLY A 83 8.14 4.42 -0.72
C GLY A 83 7.82 3.71 0.61
N ALA A 84 6.54 3.43 0.81
CA ALA A 84 6.08 2.67 1.98
C ALA A 84 6.61 1.22 1.99
N ASP A 85 6.94 0.66 0.82
CA ASP A 85 7.51 -0.68 0.70
C ASP A 85 8.84 -0.82 1.45
N GLU A 86 9.72 0.19 1.39
CA GLU A 86 10.92 0.21 2.21
C GLU A 86 10.57 0.31 3.70
N GLY A 87 9.55 1.06 4.07
CA GLY A 87 9.07 1.11 5.44
C GLY A 87 8.63 -0.26 5.97
N ILE A 88 7.94 -1.05 5.15
CA ILE A 88 7.59 -2.44 5.46
C ILE A 88 8.84 -3.26 5.77
N GLU A 89 9.83 -3.20 4.88
CA GLU A 89 11.07 -3.94 5.02
C GLU A 89 11.89 -3.51 6.25
N LEU A 90 12.03 -2.20 6.49
CA LEU A 90 12.78 -1.67 7.62
C LEU A 90 12.20 -2.12 8.96
N LEU A 91 10.89 -2.17 9.10
CA LEU A 91 10.22 -2.66 10.31
C LEU A 91 10.53 -4.14 10.56
N ILE A 92 10.51 -4.97 9.53
CA ILE A 92 10.89 -6.38 9.65
C ILE A 92 12.37 -6.50 10.04
N ARG A 93 13.26 -5.78 9.37
CA ARG A 93 14.70 -5.80 9.65
C ARG A 93 15.05 -5.31 11.05
N ALA A 94 14.28 -4.37 11.60
CA ALA A 94 14.54 -3.82 12.93
C ALA A 94 13.98 -4.70 14.06
N PHE A 95 12.87 -5.40 13.85
CA PHE A 95 12.15 -6.08 14.93
C PHE A 95 12.11 -7.61 14.83
N CYS A 96 12.41 -8.19 13.67
CA CYS A 96 12.33 -9.64 13.47
C CYS A 96 13.71 -10.25 13.23
N GLU A 97 14.04 -11.26 14.02
CA GLU A 97 15.22 -12.08 13.78
C GLU A 97 14.88 -13.21 12.80
N PRO A 98 15.58 -13.32 11.65
CA PRO A 98 15.33 -14.37 10.68
C PRO A 98 15.52 -15.76 11.29
N GLY A 99 14.62 -16.68 10.96
CA GLY A 99 14.63 -18.04 11.48
C GLY A 99 14.12 -18.20 12.92
N LYS A 100 13.74 -17.10 13.59
CA LYS A 100 13.26 -17.12 14.96
C LYS A 100 11.92 -16.44 15.14
N ASP A 101 11.77 -15.23 14.63
CA ASP A 101 10.59 -14.40 14.79
C ASP A 101 9.68 -14.49 13.55
N ALA A 102 8.43 -14.04 13.70
CA ALA A 102 7.44 -14.02 12.65
C ALA A 102 6.80 -12.63 12.48
N ILE A 103 6.29 -12.37 11.29
CA ILE A 103 5.27 -11.36 11.05
C ILE A 103 3.88 -12.01 10.97
N LEU A 104 2.84 -11.21 11.18
CA LEU A 104 1.45 -11.62 10.98
C LEU A 104 0.72 -10.60 10.13
N TYR A 105 -0.10 -11.04 9.18
CA TYR A 105 -0.99 -10.21 8.39
C TYR A 105 -2.31 -10.95 8.09
N CYS A 106 -3.32 -10.21 7.63
CA CYS A 106 -4.69 -10.70 7.51
C CYS A 106 -5.17 -10.67 6.05
N PRO A 107 -4.96 -11.76 5.27
CA PRO A 107 -5.45 -11.81 3.89
C PRO A 107 -7.00 -11.84 3.81
N PRO A 108 -7.60 -11.34 2.69
CA PRO A 108 -6.94 -10.76 1.52
C PRO A 108 -6.37 -9.37 1.84
N THR A 109 -5.11 -9.13 1.49
CA THR A 109 -4.43 -7.86 1.75
C THR A 109 -3.23 -7.65 0.84
N TYR A 110 -2.46 -6.59 1.07
CA TYR A 110 -1.31 -6.23 0.26
C TYR A 110 -0.20 -7.28 0.32
N GLY A 111 0.32 -7.66 -0.85
CA GLY A 111 1.26 -8.78 -0.98
C GLY A 111 2.70 -8.50 -0.55
N MET A 112 3.08 -7.23 -0.37
CA MET A 112 4.46 -6.89 -0.04
C MET A 112 4.88 -7.25 1.39
N TYR A 113 3.95 -7.46 2.30
CA TYR A 113 4.27 -7.93 3.65
C TYR A 113 4.97 -9.29 3.61
N SER A 114 4.38 -10.26 2.92
CA SER A 114 4.97 -11.59 2.76
C SER A 114 6.25 -11.55 1.94
N VAL A 115 6.26 -10.82 0.83
CA VAL A 115 7.45 -10.71 -0.04
C VAL A 115 8.65 -10.19 0.73
N SER A 116 8.48 -9.13 1.52
CA SER A 116 9.57 -8.56 2.32
C SER A 116 10.05 -9.51 3.41
N ALA A 117 9.13 -10.17 4.13
CA ALA A 117 9.48 -11.13 5.18
C ALA A 117 10.20 -12.35 4.61
N GLU A 118 9.68 -12.95 3.55
CA GLU A 118 10.28 -14.12 2.88
C GLU A 118 11.68 -13.81 2.34
N THR A 119 11.87 -12.62 1.76
CA THR A 119 13.18 -12.16 1.26
C THR A 119 14.22 -12.09 2.38
N ILE A 120 13.82 -11.64 3.56
CA ILE A 120 14.69 -11.53 4.74
C ILE A 120 14.89 -12.90 5.41
N GLY A 121 13.95 -13.82 5.26
CA GLY A 121 13.95 -15.14 5.90
C GLY A 121 13.16 -15.14 7.22
N VAL A 122 12.17 -14.27 7.33
CA VAL A 122 11.26 -14.18 8.49
C VAL A 122 9.98 -14.94 8.18
N GLU A 123 9.49 -15.71 9.16
CA GLU A 123 8.26 -16.48 9.04
C GLU A 123 7.04 -15.56 8.82
N CYS A 124 6.16 -15.98 7.91
CA CYS A 124 4.85 -15.33 7.69
C CYS A 124 3.74 -16.15 8.33
N ARG A 125 2.97 -15.53 9.21
CA ARG A 125 1.72 -16.11 9.74
C ARG A 125 0.54 -15.32 9.21
N THR A 126 -0.52 -16.04 8.84
CA THR A 126 -1.74 -15.43 8.32
C THR A 126 -2.94 -15.78 9.18
N VAL A 127 -3.80 -14.79 9.36
CA VAL A 127 -5.14 -14.94 9.93
C VAL A 127 -6.09 -14.27 8.95
N PRO A 128 -6.80 -15.03 8.11
CA PRO A 128 -7.76 -14.44 7.17
C PRO A 128 -8.77 -13.54 7.89
N THR A 129 -9.16 -12.47 7.25
CA THR A 129 -10.26 -11.64 7.76
C THR A 129 -11.56 -12.42 7.80
N LEU A 130 -12.49 -11.96 8.62
CA LEU A 130 -13.86 -12.47 8.68
C LEU A 130 -14.60 -12.18 7.35
N ASP A 131 -15.78 -12.74 7.17
CA ASP A 131 -16.59 -12.57 5.95
C ASP A 131 -16.96 -11.09 5.66
N ASN A 132 -17.04 -10.27 6.70
CA ASN A 132 -17.22 -8.82 6.60
C ASN A 132 -15.90 -8.05 6.42
N TRP A 133 -14.79 -8.75 6.20
CA TRP A 133 -13.42 -8.25 6.07
C TRP A 133 -12.88 -7.49 7.29
N GLN A 134 -13.47 -7.71 8.46
CA GLN A 134 -12.90 -7.24 9.72
C GLN A 134 -11.91 -8.26 10.29
N LEU A 135 -11.14 -7.83 11.31
CA LEU A 135 -10.12 -8.67 11.92
C LEU A 135 -10.75 -9.84 12.71
N ASP A 136 -10.20 -11.02 12.53
CA ASP A 136 -10.43 -12.15 13.44
C ASP A 136 -9.47 -12.04 14.64
N LEU A 137 -9.89 -11.28 15.64
CA LEU A 137 -9.07 -10.98 16.81
C LEU A 137 -8.72 -12.22 17.63
N GLN A 138 -9.62 -13.22 17.68
CA GLN A 138 -9.33 -14.49 18.35
C GLN A 138 -8.27 -15.28 17.60
N GLY A 139 -8.40 -15.39 16.26
CA GLY A 139 -7.43 -16.05 15.42
C GLY A 139 -6.05 -15.38 15.48
N ILE A 140 -6.01 -14.04 15.56
CA ILE A 140 -4.77 -13.29 15.75
C ILE A 140 -4.16 -13.62 17.13
N SER A 141 -4.96 -13.55 18.19
CA SER A 141 -4.49 -13.84 19.56
C SER A 141 -3.85 -15.22 19.66
N ASP A 142 -4.44 -16.23 19.02
CA ASP A 142 -3.96 -17.62 19.02
C ASP A 142 -2.62 -17.79 18.31
N LYS A 143 -2.22 -16.86 17.43
CA LYS A 143 -0.99 -16.94 16.61
C LYS A 143 0.07 -15.92 16.98
N LEU A 144 -0.09 -15.15 18.05
CA LEU A 144 0.83 -14.08 18.44
C LEU A 144 2.18 -14.55 19.01
N ASP A 145 2.28 -15.77 19.50
CA ASP A 145 3.54 -16.25 20.08
C ASP A 145 4.68 -16.23 19.05
N GLY A 146 5.77 -15.51 19.35
CA GLY A 146 6.88 -15.31 18.42
C GLY A 146 6.66 -14.27 17.31
N VAL A 147 5.49 -13.65 17.22
CA VAL A 147 5.21 -12.54 16.28
C VAL A 147 5.78 -11.24 16.84
N LYS A 148 6.55 -10.53 16.00
CA LYS A 148 7.15 -9.23 16.35
C LYS A 148 6.53 -8.05 15.60
N VAL A 149 5.90 -8.29 14.45
CA VAL A 149 5.25 -7.27 13.64
C VAL A 149 3.93 -7.79 13.12
N VAL A 150 2.85 -7.02 13.32
CA VAL A 150 1.52 -7.30 12.77
C VAL A 150 1.17 -6.19 11.78
N TYR A 151 0.94 -6.54 10.52
CA TYR A 151 0.52 -5.59 9.46
C TYR A 151 -0.99 -5.59 9.29
N VAL A 152 -1.59 -4.40 9.34
CA VAL A 152 -3.01 -4.19 9.07
C VAL A 152 -3.15 -3.03 8.08
N CYS A 153 -3.64 -3.32 6.88
CA CYS A 153 -3.91 -2.31 5.86
C CYS A 153 -5.31 -1.71 6.07
N SER A 154 -5.40 -0.41 6.27
CA SER A 154 -6.68 0.29 6.45
C SER A 154 -6.61 1.74 5.96
N PRO A 155 -7.34 2.12 4.89
CA PRO A 155 -8.23 1.25 4.08
C PRO A 155 -7.48 0.09 3.43
N ASN A 156 -8.11 -1.09 3.39
CA ASN A 156 -7.43 -2.29 2.92
C ASN A 156 -7.31 -2.34 1.38
N ASN A 157 -6.20 -2.83 0.89
CA ASN A 157 -5.98 -3.23 -0.49
C ASN A 157 -5.99 -4.77 -0.55
N PRO A 158 -6.92 -5.43 -1.32
CA PRO A 158 -7.73 -4.85 -2.40
C PRO A 158 -9.20 -4.58 -2.07
N THR A 159 -9.64 -4.78 -0.84
CA THR A 159 -11.07 -4.75 -0.48
C THR A 159 -11.66 -3.33 -0.41
N GLY A 160 -10.84 -2.31 -0.16
CA GLY A 160 -11.23 -0.90 -0.15
C GLY A 160 -11.86 -0.42 1.14
N GLN A 161 -12.03 -1.26 2.15
CA GLN A 161 -12.76 -0.94 3.38
C GLN A 161 -11.81 -0.65 4.55
N LEU A 162 -12.34 0.13 5.50
CA LEU A 162 -11.69 0.42 6.77
C LEU A 162 -11.82 -0.75 7.73
N ILE A 163 -10.81 -0.91 8.58
CA ILE A 163 -10.91 -1.74 9.78
C ILE A 163 -11.58 -0.95 10.89
N ASN A 164 -12.48 -1.61 11.63
CA ASN A 164 -13.18 -1.01 12.76
C ASN A 164 -12.17 -0.45 13.77
N PRO A 165 -12.28 0.83 14.18
CA PRO A 165 -11.36 1.43 15.15
C PRO A 165 -11.29 0.67 16.48
N GLN A 166 -12.39 0.10 16.94
CA GLN A 166 -12.42 -0.69 18.18
C GLN A 166 -11.60 -1.97 18.04
N ASP A 167 -11.63 -2.62 16.87
CA ASP A 167 -10.80 -3.80 16.59
C ASP A 167 -9.31 -3.44 16.58
N PHE A 168 -8.95 -2.28 16.03
CA PHE A 168 -7.57 -1.77 16.12
C PHE A 168 -7.15 -1.56 17.59
N ARG A 169 -7.99 -0.97 18.43
CA ARG A 169 -7.68 -0.78 19.84
C ARG A 169 -7.48 -2.13 20.54
N THR A 170 -8.37 -3.09 20.29
CA THR A 170 -8.23 -4.43 20.85
C THR A 170 -6.94 -5.10 20.39
N LEU A 171 -6.57 -4.99 19.10
CA LEU A 171 -5.31 -5.51 18.57
C LEU A 171 -4.10 -4.86 19.27
N LEU A 172 -4.13 -3.56 19.47
CA LEU A 172 -3.06 -2.82 20.15
C LEU A 172 -2.92 -3.25 21.62
N GLU A 173 -4.02 -3.54 22.30
CA GLU A 173 -3.97 -4.09 23.67
C GLU A 173 -3.42 -5.53 23.68
N LEU A 174 -3.83 -6.39 22.76
CA LEU A 174 -3.34 -7.77 22.64
C LEU A 174 -1.83 -7.85 22.38
N THR A 175 -1.30 -6.87 21.67
CA THR A 175 0.11 -6.84 21.23
C THR A 175 1.02 -6.01 22.11
N ARG A 176 0.49 -5.33 23.11
CA ARG A 176 1.25 -4.46 24.02
C ARG A 176 2.41 -5.23 24.69
N GLY A 177 3.63 -4.71 24.50
CA GLY A 177 4.85 -5.34 25.01
C GLY A 177 5.29 -6.61 24.26
N LYS A 178 4.62 -6.97 23.16
CA LYS A 178 4.91 -8.19 22.39
C LYS A 178 5.32 -7.92 20.95
N ALA A 179 4.60 -7.06 20.25
CA ALA A 179 4.78 -6.81 18.83
C ALA A 179 4.48 -5.36 18.45
N ILE A 180 5.12 -4.90 17.38
CA ILE A 180 4.75 -3.65 16.70
C ILE A 180 3.49 -3.94 15.87
N VAL A 181 2.49 -3.06 15.97
CA VAL A 181 1.35 -3.03 15.06
C VAL A 181 1.58 -1.97 14.01
N VAL A 182 1.53 -2.36 12.75
CA VAL A 182 1.71 -1.46 11.61
C VAL A 182 0.37 -1.22 10.96
N ALA A 183 -0.13 0.00 11.06
CA ALA A 183 -1.29 0.46 10.29
C ALA A 183 -0.79 0.97 8.94
N ASP A 184 -1.07 0.24 7.86
CA ASP A 184 -0.74 0.69 6.52
C ASP A 184 -1.84 1.61 6.00
N GLU A 185 -1.54 2.91 6.05
CA GLU A 185 -2.43 4.01 5.66
C GLU A 185 -2.09 4.55 4.26
N ALA A 186 -1.67 3.70 3.32
CA ALA A 186 -1.31 4.13 1.96
C ALA A 186 -2.43 4.86 1.21
N TYR A 187 -3.68 4.66 1.61
CA TYR A 187 -4.87 5.27 0.99
C TYR A 187 -5.62 6.23 1.90
N ILE A 188 -5.01 6.66 3.00
CA ILE A 188 -5.70 7.43 4.05
C ILE A 188 -6.18 8.81 3.59
N GLU A 189 -5.53 9.41 2.58
CA GLU A 189 -5.93 10.71 2.06
C GLU A 189 -7.35 10.70 1.47
N PHE A 190 -7.87 9.52 1.09
CA PHE A 190 -9.25 9.36 0.60
C PHE A 190 -10.28 9.26 1.74
N CYS A 191 -9.82 9.07 2.99
CA CYS A 191 -10.66 9.03 4.21
C CYS A 191 -9.85 9.52 5.43
N PRO A 192 -9.41 10.79 5.45
CA PRO A 192 -8.40 11.28 6.42
C PRO A 192 -8.88 11.22 7.88
N GLN A 193 -10.19 11.21 8.12
CA GLN A 193 -10.78 11.08 9.45
C GLN A 193 -10.49 9.72 10.10
N ALA A 194 -10.11 8.71 9.32
CA ALA A 194 -9.82 7.36 9.81
C ALA A 194 -8.35 7.17 10.24
N SER A 195 -7.51 8.20 10.11
CA SER A 195 -6.09 8.12 10.48
C SER A 195 -5.89 7.80 11.95
N LEU A 196 -4.92 6.93 12.22
CA LEU A 196 -4.48 6.59 13.57
C LEU A 196 -3.29 7.44 14.06
N ALA A 197 -2.87 8.46 13.31
CA ALA A 197 -1.73 9.30 13.69
C ALA A 197 -1.88 9.93 15.09
N GLY A 198 -3.10 10.29 15.49
CA GLY A 198 -3.40 10.79 16.82
C GLY A 198 -3.26 9.77 17.96
N TRP A 199 -3.08 8.48 17.64
CA TRP A 199 -2.97 7.40 18.65
C TRP A 199 -1.51 7.07 19.02
N LEU A 200 -0.54 7.67 18.36
CA LEU A 200 0.88 7.37 18.59
C LEU A 200 1.33 7.63 20.03
N ALA A 201 0.76 8.65 20.69
CA ALA A 201 1.08 8.95 22.08
C ALA A 201 0.54 7.90 23.06
N GLU A 202 -0.60 7.29 22.75
CA GLU A 202 -1.26 6.28 23.59
C GLU A 202 -0.66 4.88 23.39
N TYR A 203 -0.21 4.58 22.16
CA TYR A 203 0.31 3.27 21.77
C TYR A 203 1.74 3.37 21.24
N PRO A 204 2.76 3.25 22.11
CA PRO A 204 4.17 3.37 21.71
C PRO A 204 4.62 2.33 20.66
N HIS A 205 3.93 1.21 20.55
CA HIS A 205 4.20 0.13 19.61
C HIS A 205 3.38 0.21 18.31
N LEU A 206 2.66 1.32 18.09
CA LEU A 206 2.00 1.60 16.82
C LEU A 206 3.01 2.28 15.86
N ALA A 207 3.07 1.77 14.63
CA ALA A 207 3.74 2.42 13.50
C ALA A 207 2.74 2.57 12.35
N ILE A 208 2.86 3.66 11.61
CA ILE A 208 1.95 3.99 10.50
C ILE A 208 2.75 4.15 9.23
N LEU A 209 2.35 3.48 8.15
CA LEU A 209 2.95 3.66 6.83
C LEU A 209 2.12 4.63 5.98
N ARG A 210 2.78 5.51 5.28
CA ARG A 210 2.21 6.52 4.37
C ARG A 210 3.01 6.59 3.07
N THR A 211 2.43 7.13 2.02
CA THR A 211 3.09 7.21 0.72
C THR A 211 2.63 8.44 -0.07
N LEU A 212 3.52 8.96 -0.92
CA LEU A 212 3.17 9.95 -1.94
C LEU A 212 2.69 9.31 -3.25
N SER A 213 2.67 7.98 -3.33
CA SER A 213 2.38 7.24 -4.56
C SER A 213 0.93 7.34 -5.03
N LYS A 214 -0.04 7.59 -4.14
CA LYS A 214 -1.48 7.50 -4.43
C LYS A 214 -2.10 8.90 -4.57
N ALA A 215 -2.60 9.49 -3.51
CA ALA A 215 -3.28 10.79 -3.54
C ALA A 215 -2.39 11.94 -4.03
N PHE A 216 -1.09 11.87 -3.78
CA PHE A 216 -0.13 12.88 -4.23
C PHE A 216 0.29 12.72 -5.70
N ALA A 217 -0.19 11.68 -6.40
CA ALA A 217 0.10 11.43 -7.82
C ALA A 217 1.60 11.22 -8.14
N LEU A 218 2.37 10.67 -7.20
CA LEU A 218 3.83 10.55 -7.28
C LEU A 218 4.32 9.10 -7.13
N ALA A 219 3.59 8.14 -7.70
CA ALA A 219 3.99 6.72 -7.66
C ALA A 219 5.40 6.48 -8.21
N GLY A 220 5.78 7.19 -9.26
CA GLY A 220 7.10 7.13 -9.88
C GLY A 220 8.22 7.78 -9.06
N LEU A 221 7.90 8.60 -8.06
CA LEU A 221 8.89 9.29 -7.23
C LEU A 221 9.54 8.37 -6.21
N ARG A 222 8.86 7.30 -5.79
CA ARG A 222 9.32 6.37 -4.75
C ARG A 222 9.62 7.08 -3.42
N CYS A 223 8.64 7.77 -2.86
CA CYS A 223 8.73 8.45 -1.57
C CYS A 223 7.58 8.04 -0.65
N GLY A 224 7.91 7.58 0.54
CA GLY A 224 6.96 7.18 1.58
C GLY A 224 7.47 7.50 2.97
N PHE A 225 6.62 7.26 3.95
CA PHE A 225 6.88 7.67 5.34
C PHE A 225 6.47 6.58 6.31
N THR A 226 7.22 6.50 7.41
CA THR A 226 6.82 5.78 8.61
C THR A 226 6.61 6.79 9.72
N LEU A 227 5.43 6.78 10.35
CA LEU A 227 5.11 7.58 11.52
C LEU A 227 5.10 6.66 12.74
N ALA A 228 5.86 6.98 13.75
CA ALA A 228 5.96 6.18 14.97
C ALA A 228 6.54 7.01 16.12
N ASN A 229 6.55 6.47 17.32
CA ASN A 229 7.29 7.08 18.41
C ASN A 229 8.79 7.17 18.08
N GLU A 230 9.44 8.16 18.67
CA GLU A 230 10.85 8.46 18.44
C GLU A 230 11.75 7.23 18.66
N GLU A 231 11.46 6.39 19.65
CA GLU A 231 12.23 5.17 19.90
C GLU A 231 12.19 4.20 18.71
N VAL A 232 11.04 4.04 18.07
CA VAL A 232 10.89 3.23 16.85
C VAL A 232 11.65 3.87 15.69
N ILE A 233 11.49 5.16 15.48
CA ILE A 233 12.20 5.90 14.42
C ILE A 233 13.73 5.76 14.60
N ASN A 234 14.24 5.89 15.82
CA ASN A 234 15.66 5.74 16.11
C ASN A 234 16.19 4.32 15.82
N LEU A 235 15.37 3.29 16.03
CA LEU A 235 15.72 1.91 15.62
C LEU A 235 15.75 1.76 14.09
N LEU A 236 14.78 2.31 13.39
CA LEU A 236 14.74 2.29 11.91
C LEU A 236 15.93 3.03 11.31
N MET A 237 16.38 4.13 11.93
CA MET A 237 17.57 4.87 11.51
C MET A 237 18.87 4.05 11.57
N LYS A 238 18.90 2.98 12.35
CA LYS A 238 20.08 2.07 12.43
C LYS A 238 20.15 1.11 11.23
N VAL A 239 19.03 0.87 10.55
CA VAL A 239 18.94 -0.14 9.47
C VAL A 239 18.65 0.44 8.11
N ILE A 240 18.22 1.70 8.02
CA ILE A 240 18.01 2.38 6.74
C ILE A 240 19.34 2.65 6.03
N ALA A 241 19.32 2.67 4.70
CA ALA A 241 20.46 3.08 3.90
C ALA A 241 20.88 4.53 4.23
N PRO A 242 22.17 4.89 4.15
CA PRO A 242 22.65 6.22 4.56
C PRO A 242 22.10 7.36 3.69
N TYR A 243 21.73 7.08 2.44
CA TYR A 243 21.21 8.06 1.47
C TYR A 243 19.99 7.49 0.75
N PRO A 244 18.85 7.31 1.42
CA PRO A 244 17.70 6.59 0.85
C PRO A 244 17.01 7.37 -0.27
N LEU A 245 16.94 8.69 -0.18
CA LEU A 245 16.34 9.56 -1.18
C LEU A 245 17.42 10.33 -1.96
N SER A 246 17.27 10.38 -3.28
CA SER A 246 18.07 11.28 -4.12
C SER A 246 17.62 12.73 -3.94
N THR A 247 18.51 13.69 -4.26
CA THR A 247 18.20 15.12 -4.21
C THR A 247 16.95 15.49 -5.05
N PRO A 248 16.77 15.01 -6.29
CA PRO A 248 15.55 15.30 -7.05
C PRO A 248 14.27 14.79 -6.38
N VAL A 249 14.31 13.61 -5.77
CA VAL A 249 13.16 13.05 -5.04
C VAL A 249 12.81 13.91 -3.83
N ALA A 250 13.79 14.29 -3.03
CA ALA A 250 13.57 15.15 -1.86
C ALA A 250 13.04 16.54 -2.25
N ASP A 251 13.55 17.13 -3.34
CA ASP A 251 13.10 18.42 -3.85
C ASP A 251 11.64 18.39 -4.27
N ILE A 252 11.24 17.41 -5.07
CA ILE A 252 9.84 17.24 -5.52
C ILE A 252 8.93 16.92 -4.34
N ALA A 253 9.35 16.04 -3.43
CA ALA A 253 8.57 15.72 -2.23
C ALA A 253 8.31 16.96 -1.37
N ALA A 254 9.33 17.81 -1.15
CA ALA A 254 9.17 19.06 -0.39
C ALA A 254 8.18 20.01 -1.07
N GLN A 255 8.20 20.12 -2.40
CA GLN A 255 7.24 20.93 -3.16
C GLN A 255 5.81 20.38 -3.06
N ALA A 256 5.63 19.06 -3.20
CA ALA A 256 4.33 18.40 -3.07
C ALA A 256 3.72 18.56 -1.67
N LEU A 257 4.56 18.68 -0.64
CA LEU A 257 4.18 18.84 0.76
C LEU A 257 4.11 20.32 1.22
N SER A 258 4.31 21.26 0.31
CA SER A 258 4.04 22.68 0.58
C SER A 258 2.55 22.92 0.86
N PRO A 259 2.17 24.05 1.49
CA PRO A 259 0.76 24.37 1.67
C PRO A 259 -0.05 24.32 0.36
N GLN A 260 0.51 24.80 -0.73
CA GLN A 260 -0.11 24.75 -2.07
C GLN A 260 -0.21 23.33 -2.60
N GLY A 261 0.83 22.52 -2.39
CA GLY A 261 0.85 21.10 -2.77
C GLY A 261 -0.23 20.29 -2.05
N ILE A 262 -0.42 20.54 -0.76
CA ILE A 262 -1.48 19.90 0.05
C ILE A 262 -2.87 20.28 -0.44
N VAL A 263 -3.11 21.56 -0.75
CA VAL A 263 -4.39 22.03 -1.33
C VAL A 263 -4.65 21.32 -2.66
N ALA A 264 -3.67 21.29 -3.56
CA ALA A 264 -3.80 20.63 -4.85
C ALA A 264 -4.06 19.11 -4.70
N MET A 265 -3.41 18.46 -3.75
CA MET A 265 -3.68 17.04 -3.44
C MET A 265 -5.14 16.84 -2.99
N ARG A 266 -5.65 17.67 -2.10
CA ARG A 266 -7.03 17.57 -1.62
C ARG A 266 -8.06 17.78 -2.74
N GLU A 267 -7.79 18.66 -3.69
CA GLU A 267 -8.63 18.85 -4.88
C GLU A 267 -8.63 17.59 -5.76
N ARG A 268 -7.46 16.96 -6.00
CA ARG A 268 -7.37 15.69 -6.71
C ARG A 268 -8.11 14.57 -6.00
N VAL A 269 -8.01 14.47 -4.69
CA VAL A 269 -8.75 13.49 -3.88
C VAL A 269 -10.26 13.66 -4.06
N ALA A 270 -10.77 14.90 -3.99
CA ALA A 270 -12.18 15.17 -4.19
C ALA A 270 -12.68 14.76 -5.59
N GLN A 271 -11.89 15.01 -6.62
CA GLN A 271 -12.18 14.56 -8.00
C GLN A 271 -12.24 13.04 -8.11
N ILE A 272 -11.27 12.33 -7.53
CA ILE A 272 -11.23 10.86 -7.53
C ILE A 272 -12.42 10.28 -6.77
N ILE A 273 -12.79 10.85 -5.64
CA ILE A 273 -13.97 10.37 -4.89
C ILE A 273 -15.24 10.55 -5.72
N ALA A 274 -15.43 11.69 -6.37
CA ALA A 274 -16.58 11.91 -7.25
C ALA A 274 -16.62 10.93 -8.43
N GLU A 275 -15.47 10.66 -9.04
CA GLU A 275 -15.33 9.70 -10.14
C GLU A 275 -15.55 8.26 -9.68
N ARG A 276 -15.09 7.92 -8.47
CA ARG A 276 -15.35 6.61 -7.83
C ARG A 276 -16.86 6.36 -7.69
N GLU A 277 -17.60 7.32 -7.15
CA GLU A 277 -19.05 7.20 -6.98
C GLU A 277 -19.78 7.04 -8.31
N TYR A 278 -19.34 7.78 -9.33
CA TYR A 278 -19.86 7.62 -10.69
C TYR A 278 -19.65 6.20 -11.23
N LEU A 279 -18.44 5.68 -11.10
CA LEU A 279 -18.11 4.33 -11.60
C LEU A 279 -18.82 3.24 -10.77
N ILE A 280 -18.96 3.39 -9.46
CA ILE A 280 -19.72 2.47 -8.59
C ILE A 280 -21.18 2.39 -9.06
N ALA A 281 -21.82 3.54 -9.31
CA ALA A 281 -23.21 3.57 -9.79
C ALA A 281 -23.37 2.80 -11.11
N ALA A 282 -22.48 3.03 -12.07
CA ALA A 282 -22.50 2.34 -13.35
C ALA A 282 -22.24 0.83 -13.24
N LEU A 283 -21.30 0.42 -12.38
CA LEU A 283 -21.01 -0.99 -12.15
C LEU A 283 -22.19 -1.74 -11.51
N LYS A 284 -22.92 -1.11 -10.59
CA LYS A 284 -24.13 -1.69 -9.97
C LYS A 284 -25.26 -1.96 -10.97
N GLU A 285 -25.31 -1.19 -12.05
CA GLU A 285 -26.30 -1.37 -13.12
C GLU A 285 -25.86 -2.39 -14.19
N SER A 286 -24.60 -2.81 -14.17
CA SER A 286 -24.05 -3.72 -15.18
C SER A 286 -24.51 -5.17 -14.95
N PRO A 287 -25.10 -5.84 -15.96
CA PRO A 287 -25.62 -7.20 -15.82
C PRO A 287 -24.54 -8.27 -15.60
N CYS A 288 -23.29 -8.00 -15.97
CA CYS A 288 -22.16 -8.91 -15.75
C CYS A 288 -21.54 -8.79 -14.34
N VAL A 289 -21.92 -7.76 -13.58
CA VAL A 289 -21.46 -7.55 -12.20
C VAL A 289 -22.41 -8.24 -11.23
N GLU A 290 -21.86 -9.06 -10.35
CA GLU A 290 -22.60 -9.73 -9.28
C GLU A 290 -22.69 -8.87 -8.03
N GLN A 291 -21.58 -8.22 -7.66
CA GLN A 291 -21.49 -7.39 -6.48
C GLN A 291 -20.43 -6.29 -6.65
N VAL A 292 -20.75 -5.09 -6.19
CA VAL A 292 -19.79 -4.00 -6.03
C VAL A 292 -19.60 -3.77 -4.54
N PHE A 293 -18.35 -3.75 -4.10
CA PHE A 293 -18.03 -3.54 -2.69
C PHE A 293 -17.81 -2.04 -2.41
N ASP A 294 -18.17 -1.61 -1.21
CA ASP A 294 -17.93 -0.23 -0.77
C ASP A 294 -16.43 0.04 -0.68
N SER A 295 -16.01 1.26 -1.01
CA SER A 295 -14.61 1.66 -1.04
C SER A 295 -14.39 3.04 -0.46
N GLU A 296 -13.37 3.15 0.40
CA GLU A 296 -12.83 4.40 0.93
C GLU A 296 -11.49 4.78 0.27
N THR A 297 -11.24 4.28 -0.96
CA THR A 297 -9.95 4.38 -1.64
C THR A 297 -10.08 4.96 -3.05
N ASN A 298 -9.02 4.92 -3.83
CA ASN A 298 -9.02 5.27 -5.26
C ASN A 298 -9.17 4.05 -6.18
N TYR A 299 -9.78 2.99 -5.70
CA TYR A 299 -10.13 1.80 -6.48
C TYR A 299 -11.42 1.18 -5.99
N ILE A 300 -11.99 0.32 -6.81
CA ILE A 300 -13.21 -0.42 -6.54
C ILE A 300 -12.91 -1.90 -6.69
N LEU A 301 -13.36 -2.70 -5.74
CA LEU A 301 -13.43 -4.15 -5.90
C LEU A 301 -14.83 -4.54 -6.35
N ALA A 302 -14.94 -5.31 -7.41
CA ALA A 302 -16.21 -5.82 -7.90
C ALA A 302 -16.10 -7.32 -8.21
N ARG A 303 -17.16 -8.07 -7.92
CA ARG A 303 -17.30 -9.48 -8.27
C ARG A 303 -18.11 -9.58 -9.55
N PHE A 304 -17.61 -10.37 -10.49
CA PHE A 304 -18.21 -10.59 -11.80
C PHE A 304 -18.67 -12.04 -11.95
N LYS A 305 -19.78 -12.26 -12.67
CA LYS A 305 -20.31 -13.60 -12.96
C LYS A 305 -19.33 -14.46 -13.74
N ALA A 306 -18.56 -13.85 -14.64
CA ALA A 306 -17.55 -14.50 -15.48
C ALA A 306 -16.24 -13.67 -15.50
N SER A 307 -15.62 -13.48 -14.34
CA SER A 307 -14.49 -12.55 -14.16
C SER A 307 -13.33 -12.77 -15.12
N SER A 308 -12.99 -14.02 -15.43
CA SER A 308 -11.89 -14.34 -16.36
C SER A 308 -12.19 -13.92 -17.80
N ALA A 309 -13.43 -14.08 -18.25
CA ALA A 309 -13.86 -13.64 -19.58
C ALA A 309 -13.90 -12.11 -19.65
N VAL A 310 -14.47 -11.46 -18.65
CA VAL A 310 -14.50 -9.99 -18.53
C VAL A 310 -13.08 -9.43 -18.50
N PHE A 311 -12.20 -9.99 -17.69
CA PHE A 311 -10.81 -9.55 -17.61
C PHE A 311 -10.11 -9.65 -18.97
N LYS A 312 -10.26 -10.79 -19.66
CA LYS A 312 -9.66 -10.99 -20.98
C LYS A 312 -10.21 -10.02 -22.01
N SER A 313 -11.52 -9.81 -22.05
CA SER A 313 -12.16 -8.91 -23.01
C SER A 313 -11.71 -7.47 -22.82
N LEU A 314 -11.64 -6.98 -21.57
CA LEU A 314 -11.12 -5.64 -21.25
C LEU A 314 -9.65 -5.53 -21.63
N TRP A 315 -8.85 -6.55 -21.34
CA TRP A 315 -7.44 -6.60 -21.71
C TRP A 315 -7.23 -6.51 -23.22
N ASP A 316 -8.01 -7.26 -24.00
CA ASP A 316 -7.94 -7.24 -25.46
C ASP A 316 -8.35 -5.87 -26.05
N GLN A 317 -9.12 -5.09 -25.31
CA GLN A 317 -9.52 -3.71 -25.65
C GLN A 317 -8.55 -2.64 -25.08
N GLY A 318 -7.41 -3.05 -24.50
CA GLY A 318 -6.42 -2.15 -23.96
C GLY A 318 -6.73 -1.58 -22.57
N ILE A 319 -7.73 -2.14 -21.87
CA ILE A 319 -8.13 -1.74 -20.51
C ILE A 319 -7.54 -2.73 -19.52
N ILE A 320 -6.53 -2.30 -18.76
CA ILE A 320 -5.76 -3.17 -17.90
C ILE A 320 -6.22 -3.03 -16.46
N LEU A 321 -6.94 -4.05 -15.96
CA LEU A 321 -7.40 -4.17 -14.57
C LEU A 321 -6.47 -5.07 -13.74
N ARG A 322 -6.81 -5.27 -12.47
CA ARG A 322 -6.10 -6.18 -11.59
C ARG A 322 -6.99 -7.37 -11.20
N ASP A 323 -6.59 -8.55 -11.62
CA ASP A 323 -7.22 -9.80 -11.21
C ASP A 323 -6.89 -10.11 -9.73
N GLN A 324 -7.94 -10.39 -8.94
CA GLN A 324 -7.83 -10.74 -7.52
C GLN A 324 -8.30 -12.18 -7.21
N ASN A 325 -8.63 -12.96 -8.21
CA ASN A 325 -9.20 -14.32 -8.06
C ASN A 325 -8.37 -15.27 -7.18
N LYS A 326 -7.06 -15.04 -7.11
CA LYS A 326 -6.14 -15.90 -6.36
C LYS A 326 -6.09 -15.60 -4.86
N GLN A 327 -6.64 -14.47 -4.43
CA GLN A 327 -6.68 -14.11 -3.01
C GLN A 327 -7.82 -14.83 -2.28
N PRO A 328 -7.66 -15.13 -0.98
CA PRO A 328 -8.73 -15.73 -0.19
C PRO A 328 -10.01 -14.90 -0.26
N SER A 329 -11.15 -15.57 -0.40
CA SER A 329 -12.50 -14.97 -0.46
C SER A 329 -12.78 -14.03 -1.65
N LEU A 330 -11.85 -13.90 -2.60
CA LEU A 330 -11.96 -12.98 -3.75
C LEU A 330 -12.16 -13.69 -5.09
N SER A 331 -12.68 -14.90 -5.09
CA SER A 331 -13.08 -15.59 -6.32
C SER A 331 -14.09 -14.73 -7.10
N GLY A 332 -13.87 -14.57 -8.39
CA GLY A 332 -14.69 -13.72 -9.24
C GLY A 332 -14.40 -12.22 -9.15
N CYS A 333 -13.43 -11.80 -8.35
CA CYS A 333 -13.19 -10.37 -8.11
C CYS A 333 -12.09 -9.78 -9.00
N LEU A 334 -12.38 -8.60 -9.53
CA LEU A 334 -11.42 -7.72 -10.19
C LEU A 334 -11.35 -6.40 -9.43
N ARG A 335 -10.14 -5.84 -9.29
CA ARG A 335 -9.93 -4.51 -8.74
C ARG A 335 -9.73 -3.51 -9.87
N ILE A 336 -10.50 -2.43 -9.84
CA ILE A 336 -10.53 -1.37 -10.85
C ILE A 336 -10.03 -0.08 -10.20
N THR A 337 -8.88 0.43 -10.63
CA THR A 337 -8.42 1.75 -10.22
C THR A 337 -9.36 2.82 -10.78
N VAL A 338 -9.67 3.84 -10.00
CA VAL A 338 -10.45 4.99 -10.47
C VAL A 338 -9.56 5.88 -11.33
N GLY A 339 -9.92 6.02 -12.60
CA GLY A 339 -9.20 6.81 -13.59
C GLY A 339 -9.86 8.16 -13.88
N THR A 340 -9.64 8.68 -15.10
CA THR A 340 -10.38 9.84 -15.62
C THR A 340 -11.82 9.45 -15.98
N ARG A 341 -12.66 10.46 -16.26
CA ARG A 341 -14.01 10.24 -16.75
C ARG A 341 -14.02 9.43 -18.08
N GLU A 342 -13.10 9.73 -18.96
CA GLU A 342 -12.95 9.02 -20.24
C GLU A 342 -12.55 7.57 -20.03
N GLU A 343 -11.64 7.30 -19.11
CA GLU A 343 -11.22 5.93 -18.76
C GLU A 343 -12.36 5.15 -18.10
N SER A 344 -13.09 5.76 -17.18
CA SER A 344 -14.30 5.16 -16.57
C SER A 344 -15.35 4.84 -17.62
N GLN A 345 -15.59 5.75 -18.58
CA GLN A 345 -16.55 5.54 -19.65
C GLN A 345 -16.15 4.37 -20.55
N ARG A 346 -14.85 4.23 -20.87
CA ARG A 346 -14.35 3.07 -21.63
C ARG A 346 -14.59 1.75 -20.92
N VAL A 347 -14.40 1.71 -19.59
CA VAL A 347 -14.74 0.51 -18.80
C VAL A 347 -16.23 0.20 -18.90
N ILE A 348 -17.09 1.21 -18.71
CA ILE A 348 -18.55 1.06 -18.73
C ILE A 348 -19.02 0.56 -20.10
N ASP A 349 -18.52 1.14 -21.18
CA ASP A 349 -18.92 0.77 -22.55
C ASP A 349 -18.45 -0.65 -22.90
N ALA A 350 -17.25 -1.03 -22.50
CA ALA A 350 -16.74 -2.39 -22.66
C ALA A 350 -17.59 -3.40 -21.89
N LEU A 351 -17.99 -3.11 -20.64
CA LEU A 351 -18.86 -3.99 -19.87
C LEU A 351 -20.30 -4.09 -20.43
N ARG A 352 -20.81 -3.05 -21.09
CA ARG A 352 -22.09 -3.09 -21.79
C ARG A 352 -22.06 -3.99 -23.02
N ALA A 353 -20.92 -4.03 -23.70
CA ALA A 353 -20.74 -4.90 -24.86
C ALA A 353 -20.65 -6.40 -24.48
N GLU A 354 -20.31 -6.72 -23.22
CA GLU A 354 -20.27 -8.09 -22.68
C GLU A 354 -21.66 -8.67 -22.35
N GLN A 355 -22.74 -8.05 -22.80
CA GLN A 355 -24.09 -8.57 -22.60
C GLN A 355 -24.27 -9.89 -23.34
N VAL A 356 -23.87 -10.97 -22.69
CA VAL A 356 -24.26 -12.34 -23.03
C VAL A 356 -24.86 -13.02 -21.82
#